data_db4966985904cf85ce5ef44cbea51460
#
_entry.id   db4966985904cf85ce5ef44cbea51460
#
_cell.length_a   1.000
_cell.length_b   1.000
_cell.length_c   1.000
_cell.angle_alpha   90.00
_cell.angle_beta   90.00
_cell.angle_gamma   90.00
#
_symmetry.space_group_name_H-M   'P 1'
#
loop_
_entity.id
_entity.type
_entity.pdbx_description
1 polymer ?
#
loop_
_entity_poly.entity_id
_entity_poly.type
_entity_poly.pdbx_seq_one_letter_code
_entity_poly.pdbx_strand_id
1 'polypeptide(L)'
;MNQPIKVSIIIPVYQVENYLERAVDSAIAQTLPEKEIILVDDGSDDASPQICDRYAQEYPDLIHVIHKENEGLGLARNTGVRAARGEFIAFLDSDDTVEPEMYEELYQKAVEQDDDIVMCDVKIIYVDENRTSIVSSYPREQIDLSDYIANGNNITYSVNKLFRRTIWEENQYEKMLFEDISLIPSLITRYPRIGYVPKPFYNYYRRANTISTSLVGNMVDIIQAFRNFIETSDQDYREEVIYCVAKQLYWNMMQSRVLFRADFIDLLKEYQKDFLLNPYLAKDGKTRSILDFLREEIIPDKIICVHFGRPLPTEFLEEIQETLPKTKLIDADERYFAQEQLPENVHQAWDAGYVSYVEEYCALKVLCAEGGIVLTPDMHVQLNLKKLRLNRIFFGFENEEELTTGCFGAVKGHYVIQALLSTYEMDTIFNKAFLPLKDRLRDFLVLHFHLKVNGRKQLLKKEIQVYLPSVLAYDMKDGENCCKIGAYPVPDGYELISEPVLKMWSDRLLENWNLYKQELNRKPSVPAKAAPAKPAPAPGKVPPPDWYQKELDRRIQEVVDTYEHSTSWRITKPIRAIGNFLGR
;
A
#
# COMPACT_ATOMS: atom_id res chain seq x y z
N MET A 1 44.14 21.29 -30.51
CA MET A 1 43.83 20.02 -29.86
C MET A 1 42.62 20.31 -28.99
N ASN A 2 41.48 19.64 -29.24
CA ASN A 2 40.34 19.82 -28.37
C ASN A 2 40.72 19.37 -26.95
N GLN A 3 40.46 20.22 -25.97
CA GLN A 3 40.68 19.85 -24.58
C GLN A 3 39.76 18.66 -24.25
N PRO A 4 40.18 17.71 -23.38
CA PRO A 4 39.33 16.59 -23.00
C PRO A 4 38.10 17.12 -22.28
N ILE A 5 36.94 16.57 -22.62
CA ILE A 5 35.64 16.91 -21.99
C ILE A 5 35.69 16.40 -20.54
N LYS A 6 35.41 17.28 -19.60
CA LYS A 6 35.38 16.97 -18.16
C LYS A 6 34.00 16.42 -17.75
N VAL A 7 32.92 17.09 -18.18
CA VAL A 7 31.56 16.74 -17.80
C VAL A 7 30.65 16.64 -19.02
N SER A 8 29.93 15.53 -19.15
CA SER A 8 28.79 15.38 -20.06
C SER A 8 27.50 15.60 -19.27
N ILE A 9 26.75 16.63 -19.65
CA ILE A 9 25.44 16.97 -19.07
C ILE A 9 24.38 16.34 -19.95
N ILE A 10 23.65 15.35 -19.42
CA ILE A 10 22.60 14.62 -20.12
C ILE A 10 21.24 15.18 -19.70
N ILE A 11 20.47 15.63 -20.69
CA ILE A 11 19.12 16.19 -20.51
C ILE A 11 18.14 15.31 -21.28
N PRO A 12 17.39 14.42 -20.61
CA PRO A 12 16.30 13.68 -21.23
C PRO A 12 15.12 14.61 -21.49
N VAL A 13 14.54 14.53 -22.69
CA VAL A 13 13.49 15.43 -23.17
C VAL A 13 12.28 14.61 -23.57
N TYR A 14 11.10 14.91 -23.00
CA TYR A 14 9.83 14.34 -23.40
C TYR A 14 8.66 15.27 -23.06
N GLN A 15 8.00 15.85 -24.08
CA GLN A 15 6.82 16.73 -23.95
C GLN A 15 7.03 17.90 -22.95
N VAL A 16 8.10 18.67 -23.13
CA VAL A 16 8.53 19.74 -22.22
C VAL A 16 8.78 21.08 -22.92
N GLU A 17 8.14 21.34 -24.05
CA GLU A 17 8.32 22.55 -24.86
C GLU A 17 8.30 23.87 -24.07
N ASN A 18 7.52 23.92 -22.98
CA ASN A 18 7.37 25.12 -22.17
C ASN A 18 8.50 25.33 -21.14
N TYR A 19 9.40 24.38 -20.98
CA TYR A 19 10.41 24.39 -19.91
C TYR A 19 11.82 24.16 -20.42
N LEU A 20 11.97 23.47 -21.56
CA LEU A 20 13.22 22.98 -22.09
C LEU A 20 14.26 24.09 -22.30
N GLU A 21 13.85 25.23 -22.84
CA GLU A 21 14.77 26.34 -23.08
C GLU A 21 15.47 26.78 -21.79
N ARG A 22 14.73 26.96 -20.71
CA ARG A 22 15.29 27.34 -19.43
C ARG A 22 16.29 26.31 -18.89
N ALA A 23 16.03 25.03 -19.05
CA ALA A 23 16.92 23.96 -18.64
C ALA A 23 18.24 23.98 -19.44
N VAL A 24 18.13 24.05 -20.77
CA VAL A 24 19.30 24.09 -21.69
C VAL A 24 20.12 25.35 -21.46
N ASP A 25 19.50 26.51 -21.32
CA ASP A 25 20.19 27.78 -21.03
C ASP A 25 20.99 27.71 -19.73
N SER A 26 20.46 27.06 -18.68
CA SER A 26 21.19 26.88 -17.42
C SER A 26 22.40 25.94 -17.55
N ALA A 27 22.33 24.97 -18.45
CA ALA A 27 23.45 24.09 -18.77
C ALA A 27 24.52 24.80 -19.62
N ILE A 28 24.10 25.63 -20.56
CA ILE A 28 25.02 26.48 -21.37
C ILE A 28 25.79 27.45 -20.46
N ALA A 29 25.08 28.07 -19.51
CA ALA A 29 25.63 29.07 -18.59
C ALA A 29 26.60 28.53 -17.55
N GLN A 30 26.84 27.21 -17.49
CA GLN A 30 27.80 26.64 -16.56
C GLN A 30 29.20 27.19 -16.75
N THR A 31 29.86 27.55 -15.66
CA THR A 31 31.23 28.15 -15.64
C THR A 31 32.32 27.18 -16.05
N LEU A 32 32.10 25.86 -15.95
CA LEU A 32 33.01 24.83 -16.46
C LEU A 32 33.09 24.88 -17.99
N PRO A 33 34.25 25.23 -18.62
CA PRO A 33 34.33 25.37 -20.07
C PRO A 33 34.41 24.00 -20.79
N GLU A 34 35.04 22.99 -20.21
CA GLU A 34 35.24 21.67 -20.83
C GLU A 34 34.04 20.76 -20.59
N LYS A 35 32.90 21.16 -21.10
CA LYS A 35 31.64 20.41 -21.00
C LYS A 35 31.06 20.08 -22.36
N GLU A 36 30.18 19.13 -22.42
CA GLU A 36 29.22 18.88 -23.51
C GLU A 36 27.81 18.71 -22.94
N ILE A 37 26.81 19.00 -23.74
CA ILE A 37 25.39 18.84 -23.41
C ILE A 37 24.79 17.86 -24.40
N ILE A 38 24.12 16.83 -23.90
CA ILE A 38 23.48 15.79 -24.70
C ILE A 38 21.99 15.86 -24.45
N LEU A 39 21.24 16.35 -25.44
CA LEU A 39 19.78 16.37 -25.42
C LEU A 39 19.27 15.05 -26.00
N VAL A 40 18.52 14.29 -25.22
CA VAL A 40 17.95 13.02 -25.67
C VAL A 40 16.43 13.18 -25.74
N ASP A 41 15.93 13.44 -26.93
CA ASP A 41 14.49 13.49 -27.21
C ASP A 41 13.94 12.08 -27.30
N ASP A 42 13.14 11.70 -26.31
CA ASP A 42 12.53 10.37 -26.14
C ASP A 42 11.16 10.30 -26.85
N GLY A 43 11.09 10.78 -28.10
CA GLY A 43 9.92 10.68 -28.96
C GLY A 43 8.81 11.67 -28.58
N SER A 44 9.16 12.94 -28.37
CA SER A 44 8.19 14.02 -28.11
C SER A 44 7.35 14.33 -29.35
N ASP A 45 6.07 14.64 -29.16
CA ASP A 45 5.11 15.04 -30.18
C ASP A 45 4.71 16.52 -30.10
N ASP A 46 5.32 17.27 -29.17
CA ASP A 46 5.21 18.74 -29.03
C ASP A 46 6.35 19.46 -29.78
N ALA A 47 6.62 20.73 -29.49
CA ALA A 47 7.72 21.49 -30.09
C ALA A 47 9.12 21.18 -29.49
N SER A 48 9.25 20.26 -28.54
CA SER A 48 10.53 19.92 -27.91
C SER A 48 11.62 19.49 -28.91
N PRO A 49 11.34 18.61 -29.92
CA PRO A 49 12.34 18.22 -30.92
C PRO A 49 12.93 19.39 -31.67
N GLN A 50 12.07 20.34 -32.13
CA GLN A 50 12.47 21.52 -32.86
C GLN A 50 13.32 22.48 -32.01
N ILE A 51 13.03 22.57 -30.70
CA ILE A 51 13.83 23.33 -29.75
C ILE A 51 15.22 22.68 -29.61
N CYS A 52 15.30 21.35 -29.47
CA CYS A 52 16.57 20.63 -29.44
C CYS A 52 17.43 20.91 -30.68
N ASP A 53 16.84 20.78 -31.87
CA ASP A 53 17.54 21.00 -33.15
C ASP A 53 18.05 22.44 -33.29
N ARG A 54 17.27 23.42 -32.86
CA ARG A 54 17.67 24.82 -32.87
C ARG A 54 18.91 25.03 -31.98
N TYR A 55 18.92 24.53 -30.76
CA TYR A 55 20.07 24.64 -29.86
C TYR A 55 21.32 23.92 -30.42
N ALA A 56 21.17 22.76 -31.04
CA ALA A 56 22.29 22.08 -31.67
C ALA A 56 22.88 22.89 -32.87
N GLN A 57 22.02 23.60 -33.62
CA GLN A 57 22.48 24.49 -34.70
C GLN A 57 23.15 25.75 -34.15
N GLU A 58 22.68 26.31 -33.04
CA GLU A 58 23.26 27.50 -32.41
C GLU A 58 24.58 27.20 -31.70
N TYR A 59 24.72 26.00 -31.13
CA TYR A 59 25.89 25.58 -30.35
C TYR A 59 26.47 24.22 -30.80
N PRO A 60 26.90 24.09 -32.08
CA PRO A 60 27.23 22.79 -32.68
C PRO A 60 28.44 22.08 -32.04
N ASP A 61 29.34 22.82 -31.38
CA ASP A 61 30.50 22.25 -30.69
C ASP A 61 30.20 21.85 -29.23
N LEU A 62 29.07 22.29 -28.70
CA LEU A 62 28.69 22.11 -27.31
C LEU A 62 27.51 21.14 -27.12
N ILE A 63 26.52 21.19 -28.04
CA ILE A 63 25.25 20.50 -27.90
C ILE A 63 25.10 19.40 -28.94
N HIS A 64 24.80 18.18 -28.47
CA HIS A 64 24.50 17.01 -29.29
C HIS A 64 23.06 16.57 -29.03
N VAL A 65 22.29 16.34 -30.11
CA VAL A 65 20.90 15.88 -30.04
C VAL A 65 20.79 14.44 -30.52
N ILE A 66 19.99 13.66 -29.79
CA ILE A 66 19.65 12.29 -30.15
C ILE A 66 18.12 12.17 -30.09
N HIS A 67 17.49 11.94 -31.25
CA HIS A 67 16.07 11.61 -31.33
C HIS A 67 15.88 10.09 -31.31
N LYS A 68 14.93 9.59 -30.53
CA LYS A 68 14.61 8.17 -30.45
C LYS A 68 13.12 7.93 -30.22
N GLU A 69 12.65 6.71 -30.41
CA GLU A 69 11.32 6.32 -30.00
C GLU A 69 11.21 6.34 -28.47
N ASN A 70 10.02 6.64 -27.95
CA ASN A 70 9.79 6.71 -26.50
C ASN A 70 9.99 5.36 -25.81
N GLU A 71 10.94 5.32 -24.91
CA GLU A 71 11.22 4.15 -24.08
C GLU A 71 11.19 4.47 -22.57
N GLY A 72 11.05 5.73 -22.20
CA GLY A 72 10.98 6.23 -20.83
C GLY A 72 12.27 6.83 -20.31
N LEU A 73 12.15 7.58 -19.21
CA LEU A 73 13.18 8.45 -18.64
C LEU A 73 14.52 7.74 -18.41
N GLY A 74 14.49 6.56 -17.76
CA GLY A 74 15.71 5.80 -17.47
C GLY A 74 16.45 5.39 -18.73
N LEU A 75 15.74 4.94 -19.78
CA LEU A 75 16.35 4.53 -21.05
C LEU A 75 16.83 5.72 -21.88
N ALA A 76 16.18 6.88 -21.77
CA ALA A 76 16.67 8.13 -22.34
C ALA A 76 18.01 8.55 -21.69
N ARG A 77 18.12 8.48 -20.35
CA ARG A 77 19.40 8.72 -19.65
C ARG A 77 20.49 7.74 -20.10
N ASN A 78 20.19 6.44 -20.23
CA ASN A 78 21.15 5.45 -20.76
C ASN A 78 21.64 5.79 -22.17
N THR A 79 20.74 6.30 -23.01
CA THR A 79 21.11 6.72 -24.38
C THR A 79 22.11 7.88 -24.34
N GLY A 80 21.88 8.88 -23.48
CA GLY A 80 22.82 9.97 -23.26
C GLY A 80 24.15 9.49 -22.69
N VAL A 81 24.15 8.58 -21.72
CA VAL A 81 25.38 7.98 -21.16
C VAL A 81 26.24 7.31 -22.24
N ARG A 82 25.62 6.53 -23.13
CA ARG A 82 26.35 5.87 -24.24
C ARG A 82 27.02 6.85 -25.22
N ALA A 83 26.47 8.03 -25.37
CA ALA A 83 27.00 9.07 -26.23
C ALA A 83 28.04 9.97 -25.54
N ALA A 84 28.10 9.94 -24.21
CA ALA A 84 28.92 10.82 -23.39
C ALA A 84 30.41 10.52 -23.52
N ARG A 85 31.23 11.60 -23.61
CA ARG A 85 32.68 11.56 -23.73
C ARG A 85 33.39 12.14 -22.51
N GLY A 86 32.66 12.80 -21.63
CA GLY A 86 33.18 13.42 -20.42
C GLY A 86 33.79 12.42 -19.44
N GLU A 87 34.69 12.87 -18.63
CA GLU A 87 35.24 12.11 -17.52
C GLU A 87 34.19 11.79 -16.47
N PHE A 88 33.25 12.73 -16.28
CA PHE A 88 32.10 12.59 -15.40
C PHE A 88 30.78 12.78 -16.16
N ILE A 89 29.72 12.18 -15.62
CA ILE A 89 28.33 12.26 -16.10
C ILE A 89 27.49 13.04 -15.10
N ALA A 90 26.71 13.98 -15.61
CA ALA A 90 25.67 14.68 -14.86
C ALA A 90 24.32 14.52 -15.56
N PHE A 91 23.23 14.47 -14.77
CA PHE A 91 21.87 14.51 -15.29
C PHE A 91 21.18 15.81 -14.89
N LEU A 92 20.42 16.37 -15.82
CA LEU A 92 19.57 17.54 -15.60
C LEU A 92 18.19 17.23 -16.18
N ASP A 93 17.16 17.25 -15.37
CA ASP A 93 15.79 17.07 -15.87
C ASP A 93 15.36 18.31 -16.67
N SER A 94 14.70 18.09 -17.79
CA SER A 94 14.39 19.11 -18.80
C SER A 94 13.41 20.20 -18.35
N ASP A 95 12.87 20.08 -17.15
CA ASP A 95 12.00 21.06 -16.53
C ASP A 95 12.60 21.77 -15.30
N ASP A 96 13.86 21.46 -14.96
CA ASP A 96 14.62 22.03 -13.87
C ASP A 96 15.75 22.97 -14.34
N THR A 97 16.53 23.51 -13.42
CA THR A 97 17.72 24.33 -13.74
C THR A 97 18.84 24.09 -12.73
N VAL A 98 20.04 24.49 -13.12
CA VAL A 98 21.23 24.41 -12.25
C VAL A 98 21.87 25.78 -12.08
N GLU A 99 22.48 26.05 -10.91
CA GLU A 99 23.23 27.26 -10.66
C GLU A 99 24.55 27.24 -11.49
N PRO A 100 25.07 28.40 -11.94
CA PRO A 100 26.18 28.46 -12.90
C PRO A 100 27.44 27.74 -12.47
N GLU A 101 27.76 27.69 -11.20
CA GLU A 101 29.00 27.11 -10.64
C GLU A 101 28.89 25.61 -10.32
N MET A 102 27.72 25.00 -10.50
CA MET A 102 27.46 23.64 -10.02
C MET A 102 28.50 22.63 -10.50
N TYR A 103 28.61 22.47 -11.81
CA TYR A 103 29.48 21.41 -12.33
C TYR A 103 30.97 21.70 -12.21
N GLU A 104 31.35 22.96 -12.15
CA GLU A 104 32.74 23.34 -11.86
C GLU A 104 33.14 22.93 -10.44
N GLU A 105 32.36 23.31 -9.43
CA GLU A 105 32.66 23.00 -8.05
C GLU A 105 32.55 21.49 -7.74
N LEU A 106 31.56 20.81 -8.32
CA LEU A 106 31.45 19.35 -8.17
C LEU A 106 32.66 18.63 -8.82
N TYR A 107 33.08 19.05 -10.00
CA TYR A 107 34.23 18.49 -10.69
C TYR A 107 35.54 18.75 -9.91
N GLN A 108 35.76 19.97 -9.44
CA GLN A 108 36.94 20.31 -8.61
C GLN A 108 37.00 19.41 -7.37
N LYS A 109 35.85 19.25 -6.66
CA LYS A 109 35.75 18.37 -5.50
C LYS A 109 36.08 16.93 -5.84
N ALA A 110 35.52 16.40 -6.95
CA ALA A 110 35.77 15.04 -7.42
C ALA A 110 37.26 14.76 -7.70
N VAL A 111 37.95 15.72 -8.33
CA VAL A 111 39.37 15.57 -8.67
C VAL A 111 40.27 15.73 -7.45
N GLU A 112 39.96 16.68 -6.56
CA GLU A 112 40.76 16.94 -5.36
C GLU A 112 40.80 15.76 -4.39
N GLN A 113 39.68 15.01 -4.30
CA GLN A 113 39.53 13.90 -3.33
C GLN A 113 39.52 12.53 -4.00
N ASP A 114 39.63 12.46 -5.32
CA ASP A 114 39.46 11.24 -6.12
C ASP A 114 38.14 10.57 -5.87
N ASP A 115 37.05 11.38 -5.76
CA ASP A 115 35.72 10.88 -5.52
C ASP A 115 35.11 10.25 -6.78
N ASP A 116 34.29 9.22 -6.62
CA ASP A 116 33.55 8.57 -7.70
C ASP A 116 32.19 9.23 -7.92
N ILE A 117 31.62 9.75 -6.85
CA ILE A 117 30.31 10.45 -6.86
C ILE A 117 30.46 11.72 -6.02
N VAL A 118 30.04 12.86 -6.55
CA VAL A 118 29.96 14.11 -5.77
C VAL A 118 28.55 14.65 -5.82
N MET A 119 28.03 15.06 -4.68
CA MET A 119 26.67 15.58 -4.56
C MET A 119 26.60 17.01 -4.04
N CYS A 120 25.46 17.67 -4.31
CA CYS A 120 25.12 18.98 -3.75
C CYS A 120 23.72 18.98 -3.11
N ASP A 121 23.35 20.11 -2.52
CA ASP A 121 22.00 20.35 -2.01
C ASP A 121 21.02 20.69 -3.13
N VAL A 122 19.72 20.55 -2.81
CA VAL A 122 18.62 20.83 -3.73
C VAL A 122 17.79 22.00 -3.21
N LYS A 123 17.51 22.96 -4.08
CA LYS A 123 16.57 24.04 -3.83
C LYS A 123 15.24 23.71 -4.50
N ILE A 124 14.21 23.46 -3.69
CA ILE A 124 12.86 23.19 -4.19
C ILE A 124 12.13 24.51 -4.37
N ILE A 125 11.64 24.75 -5.58
CA ILE A 125 10.85 25.91 -5.99
C ILE A 125 9.41 25.47 -6.18
N TYR A 126 8.55 25.82 -5.25
CA TYR A 126 7.10 25.55 -5.32
C TYR A 126 6.46 26.65 -6.15
N VAL A 127 6.24 26.36 -7.44
CA VAL A 127 5.78 27.38 -8.40
C VAL A 127 4.41 27.93 -8.03
N ASP A 128 3.46 27.05 -7.67
CA ASP A 128 2.09 27.43 -7.36
C ASP A 128 1.96 28.17 -6.00
N GLU A 129 2.93 27.98 -5.10
CA GLU A 129 2.93 28.59 -3.76
C GLU A 129 3.86 29.82 -3.65
N ASN A 130 4.60 30.15 -4.69
CA ASN A 130 5.64 31.17 -4.73
C ASN A 130 6.59 31.08 -3.49
N ARG A 131 7.03 29.86 -3.19
CA ARG A 131 7.84 29.52 -2.02
C ARG A 131 9.05 28.68 -2.44
N THR A 132 10.16 28.86 -1.75
CA THR A 132 11.34 28.02 -1.90
C THR A 132 11.72 27.34 -0.59
N SER A 133 12.34 26.19 -0.69
CA SER A 133 12.98 25.51 0.44
C SER A 133 14.29 24.86 0.00
N ILE A 134 15.27 24.82 0.89
CA ILE A 134 16.52 24.11 0.66
C ILE A 134 16.45 22.77 1.38
N VAL A 135 16.81 21.71 0.67
CA VAL A 135 16.97 20.36 1.22
C VAL A 135 18.45 20.05 1.18
N SER A 136 19.09 20.10 2.35
CA SER A 136 20.48 19.68 2.51
C SER A 136 20.56 18.16 2.31
N SER A 137 21.49 17.71 1.49
CA SER A 137 21.69 16.29 1.23
C SER A 137 22.31 15.58 2.43
N TYR A 138 23.18 16.27 3.18
CA TYR A 138 23.77 15.76 4.41
C TYR A 138 24.11 16.91 5.37
N PRO A 139 24.02 16.71 6.70
CA PRO A 139 24.17 17.81 7.66
C PRO A 139 25.63 18.22 7.95
N ARG A 140 26.62 17.50 7.43
CA ARG A 140 28.05 17.71 7.65
C ARG A 140 28.81 17.71 6.32
N GLU A 141 29.89 18.49 6.20
CA GLU A 141 30.70 18.50 4.98
C GLU A 141 31.42 17.18 4.74
N GLN A 142 31.90 16.54 5.80
CA GLN A 142 32.51 15.22 5.71
C GLN A 142 31.41 14.14 5.84
N ILE A 143 31.30 13.31 4.82
CA ILE A 143 30.31 12.23 4.77
C ILE A 143 30.80 11.06 5.62
N ASP A 144 29.93 10.62 6.53
CA ASP A 144 29.92 9.27 7.06
C ASP A 144 28.96 8.45 6.18
N LEU A 145 29.50 7.49 5.46
CA LEU A 145 28.72 6.79 4.43
C LEU A 145 27.57 5.98 5.02
N SER A 146 27.80 5.27 6.14
CA SER A 146 26.73 4.53 6.85
C SER A 146 25.61 5.48 7.28
N ASP A 147 25.97 6.63 7.89
CA ASP A 147 24.98 7.62 8.31
C ASP A 147 24.28 8.28 7.11
N TYR A 148 24.99 8.52 6.00
CA TYR A 148 24.37 9.06 4.79
C TYR A 148 23.39 8.09 4.16
N ILE A 149 23.72 6.81 4.02
CA ILE A 149 22.80 5.79 3.51
C ILE A 149 21.58 5.68 4.43
N ALA A 150 21.79 5.64 5.75
CA ALA A 150 20.72 5.53 6.72
C ALA A 150 19.84 6.79 6.79
N ASN A 151 20.44 7.98 6.83
CA ASN A 151 19.78 9.23 7.22
C ASN A 151 19.88 10.37 6.22
N GLY A 152 20.68 10.24 5.17
CA GLY A 152 20.83 11.28 4.15
C GLY A 152 19.53 11.61 3.42
N ASN A 153 19.41 12.85 2.95
CA ASN A 153 18.35 13.28 2.07
C ASN A 153 18.79 13.14 0.60
N ASN A 154 17.85 13.13 -0.31
CA ASN A 154 18.10 13.10 -1.76
C ASN A 154 18.99 11.93 -2.23
N ILE A 155 19.09 10.85 -1.43
CA ILE A 155 19.92 9.69 -1.74
C ILE A 155 19.51 9.04 -3.08
N THR A 156 18.24 9.10 -3.42
CA THR A 156 17.68 8.53 -4.66
C THR A 156 17.83 9.43 -5.88
N TYR A 157 18.15 10.71 -5.70
CA TYR A 157 18.18 11.66 -6.83
C TYR A 157 19.41 11.44 -7.70
N SER A 158 19.21 11.34 -9.00
CA SER A 158 20.29 11.34 -10.00
C SER A 158 20.85 12.74 -10.25
N VAL A 159 19.97 13.72 -10.20
CA VAL A 159 20.18 15.07 -10.77
C VAL A 159 21.08 16.01 -9.94
N ASN A 160 21.18 15.78 -8.63
CA ASN A 160 22.07 16.58 -7.76
C ASN A 160 23.44 15.95 -7.56
N LYS A 161 23.85 15.07 -8.47
CA LYS A 161 25.08 14.29 -8.38
C LYS A 161 25.88 14.36 -9.68
N LEU A 162 27.20 14.31 -9.52
CA LEU A 162 28.17 14.11 -10.57
C LEU A 162 28.79 12.72 -10.39
N PHE A 163 28.77 11.90 -11.43
CA PHE A 163 29.21 10.50 -11.39
C PHE A 163 30.44 10.31 -12.27
N ARG A 164 31.46 9.63 -11.80
CA ARG A 164 32.56 9.19 -12.65
C ARG A 164 32.05 8.30 -13.76
N ARG A 165 32.39 8.57 -15.02
CA ARG A 165 31.80 7.89 -16.19
C ARG A 165 31.98 6.37 -16.16
N THR A 166 33.09 5.86 -15.59
CA THR A 166 33.34 4.41 -15.47
C THR A 166 32.28 3.66 -14.66
N ILE A 167 31.56 4.33 -13.76
CA ILE A 167 30.44 3.75 -13.03
C ILE A 167 29.38 3.20 -14.01
N TRP A 168 29.17 3.90 -15.11
CA TRP A 168 28.13 3.60 -16.09
C TRP A 168 28.54 2.55 -17.13
N GLU A 169 29.75 2.03 -17.07
CA GLU A 169 30.19 0.92 -17.94
C GLU A 169 29.51 -0.40 -17.55
N GLU A 170 29.21 -0.58 -16.27
CA GLU A 170 28.60 -1.78 -15.71
C GLU A 170 27.16 -1.54 -15.18
N ASN A 171 26.70 -0.30 -15.18
CA ASN A 171 25.43 0.07 -14.60
C ASN A 171 24.56 0.81 -15.61
N GLN A 172 23.24 0.54 -15.56
CA GLN A 172 22.27 1.22 -16.39
C GLN A 172 20.92 1.29 -15.69
N TYR A 173 20.10 2.25 -16.07
CA TYR A 173 18.72 2.30 -15.63
C TYR A 173 17.91 1.21 -16.30
N GLU A 174 16.97 0.64 -15.55
CA GLU A 174 15.98 -0.29 -16.09
C GLU A 174 14.76 0.45 -16.63
N LYS A 175 13.99 -0.21 -17.51
CA LYS A 175 12.71 0.31 -18.00
C LYS A 175 11.65 0.12 -16.92
N MET A 176 11.51 1.09 -16.03
CA MET A 176 10.53 1.10 -14.95
C MET A 176 10.25 2.52 -14.48
N LEU A 177 9.16 2.72 -13.76
CA LEU A 177 8.99 3.91 -12.93
C LEU A 177 9.86 3.79 -11.67
N PHE A 178 10.33 4.93 -11.13
CA PHE A 178 11.23 4.97 -9.97
C PHE A 178 12.59 4.31 -10.23
N GLU A 179 13.10 4.45 -11.46
CA GLU A 179 14.38 3.95 -11.91
C GLU A 179 15.55 4.50 -11.08
N ASP A 180 15.41 5.73 -10.59
CA ASP A 180 16.36 6.40 -9.70
C ASP A 180 16.41 5.75 -8.31
N ILE A 181 15.27 5.40 -7.72
CA ILE A 181 15.19 4.64 -6.46
C ILE A 181 15.83 3.25 -6.61
N SER A 182 15.64 2.62 -7.77
CA SER A 182 16.19 1.30 -8.07
C SER A 182 17.71 1.31 -8.12
N LEU A 183 18.32 2.33 -8.74
CA LEU A 183 19.74 2.30 -9.10
C LEU A 183 20.62 3.20 -8.21
N ILE A 184 20.26 4.48 -8.06
CA ILE A 184 21.19 5.48 -7.48
C ILE A 184 21.65 5.15 -6.07
N PRO A 185 20.76 4.74 -5.12
CA PRO A 185 21.20 4.39 -3.78
C PRO A 185 22.14 3.18 -3.75
N SER A 186 21.95 2.22 -4.66
CA SER A 186 22.84 1.06 -4.74
C SER A 186 24.24 1.44 -5.26
N LEU A 187 24.33 2.39 -6.21
CA LEU A 187 25.61 2.93 -6.65
C LEU A 187 26.37 3.59 -5.47
N ILE A 188 25.66 4.34 -4.62
CA ILE A 188 26.24 4.98 -3.44
C ILE A 188 26.87 3.93 -2.50
N THR A 189 26.28 2.76 -2.34
CA THR A 189 26.86 1.70 -1.50
C THR A 189 28.08 1.02 -2.14
N ARG A 190 28.09 0.88 -3.47
CA ARG A 190 29.14 0.17 -4.21
C ARG A 190 30.35 1.05 -4.60
N TYR A 191 30.15 2.37 -4.65
CA TYR A 191 31.18 3.35 -4.97
C TYR A 191 31.35 4.32 -3.78
N PRO A 192 32.05 3.92 -2.72
CA PRO A 192 32.03 4.60 -1.43
C PRO A 192 32.83 5.90 -1.38
N ARG A 193 33.57 6.26 -2.43
CA ARG A 193 34.28 7.54 -2.53
C ARG A 193 33.31 8.63 -2.94
N ILE A 194 32.71 9.28 -1.94
CA ILE A 194 31.64 10.26 -2.13
C ILE A 194 32.01 11.60 -1.57
N GLY A 195 32.05 12.60 -2.45
CA GLY A 195 32.24 14.01 -2.10
C GLY A 195 30.91 14.73 -1.90
N TYR A 196 30.97 15.82 -1.15
CA TYR A 196 29.80 16.66 -0.91
C TYR A 196 30.16 18.14 -0.94
N VAL A 197 29.39 18.92 -1.68
CA VAL A 197 29.43 20.38 -1.72
C VAL A 197 28.13 20.90 -1.10
N PRO A 198 28.16 21.49 0.11
CA PRO A 198 26.94 21.89 0.84
C PRO A 198 26.36 23.21 0.29
N LYS A 199 26.03 23.22 -1.00
CA LYS A 199 25.45 24.36 -1.69
C LYS A 199 24.20 23.92 -2.49
N PRO A 200 23.13 24.72 -2.49
CA PRO A 200 21.88 24.37 -3.17
C PRO A 200 21.96 24.70 -4.67
N PHE A 201 22.76 23.92 -5.40
CA PHE A 201 23.05 24.17 -6.81
C PHE A 201 22.01 23.64 -7.78
N TYR A 202 21.21 22.66 -7.38
CA TYR A 202 20.15 22.11 -8.22
C TYR A 202 18.81 22.76 -7.86
N ASN A 203 18.13 23.38 -8.84
CA ASN A 203 16.83 24.03 -8.68
C ASN A 203 15.72 23.09 -9.18
N TYR A 204 15.02 22.43 -8.28
CA TYR A 204 13.90 21.54 -8.56
C TYR A 204 12.58 22.31 -8.57
N TYR A 205 11.91 22.39 -9.71
CA TYR A 205 10.64 23.11 -9.89
C TYR A 205 9.44 22.19 -9.64
N ARG A 206 8.85 22.30 -8.46
CA ARG A 206 7.68 21.50 -8.09
C ARG A 206 6.38 22.17 -8.50
N ARG A 207 5.58 21.46 -9.29
CA ARG A 207 4.29 21.88 -9.85
C ARG A 207 3.23 20.81 -9.61
N ALA A 208 1.93 21.17 -9.69
CA ALA A 208 0.85 20.20 -9.74
C ALA A 208 0.91 19.39 -11.07
N ASN A 209 0.40 18.17 -11.06
CA ASN A 209 0.29 17.28 -12.23
C ASN A 209 1.63 16.85 -12.88
N THR A 210 2.71 16.81 -12.14
CA THR A 210 3.95 16.16 -12.56
C THR A 210 3.93 14.67 -12.18
N ILE A 211 4.83 13.87 -12.77
CA ILE A 211 4.96 12.41 -12.45
C ILE A 211 5.08 12.20 -10.94
N SER A 212 5.88 13.02 -10.26
CA SER A 212 6.09 12.95 -8.81
C SER A 212 4.89 13.40 -7.96
N THR A 213 3.91 14.10 -8.53
CA THR A 213 2.71 14.58 -7.84
C THR A 213 1.44 13.84 -8.25
N SER A 214 1.43 13.18 -9.40
CA SER A 214 0.32 12.35 -9.87
C SER A 214 0.40 10.97 -9.21
N LEU A 215 -0.45 10.74 -8.21
CA LEU A 215 -0.57 9.45 -7.51
C LEU A 215 -1.27 8.36 -8.34
N VAL A 216 -1.43 8.55 -9.64
CA VAL A 216 -2.15 7.65 -10.54
C VAL A 216 -1.11 7.00 -11.45
N GLY A 217 -0.67 5.81 -11.10
CA GLY A 217 0.24 5.02 -11.91
C GLY A 217 0.82 3.89 -11.08
N ASN A 218 1.50 3.02 -11.70
CA ASN A 218 2.01 1.75 -11.21
C ASN A 218 2.93 1.90 -9.96
N MET A 219 2.34 2.21 -8.81
CA MET A 219 3.05 2.16 -7.50
C MET A 219 3.67 0.77 -7.24
N VAL A 220 3.27 -0.25 -8.00
CA VAL A 220 3.89 -1.57 -7.98
C VAL A 220 5.35 -1.50 -8.37
N ASP A 221 5.73 -0.62 -9.30
CA ASP A 221 7.12 -0.46 -9.73
C ASP A 221 8.02 0.05 -8.59
N ILE A 222 7.48 0.83 -7.64
CA ILE A 222 8.28 1.27 -6.48
C ILE A 222 8.69 0.08 -5.59
N ILE A 223 7.86 -0.95 -5.52
CA ILE A 223 8.19 -2.18 -4.77
C ILE A 223 9.36 -2.91 -5.42
N GLN A 224 9.33 -2.99 -6.77
CA GLN A 224 10.46 -3.58 -7.51
C GLN A 224 11.71 -2.71 -7.38
N ALA A 225 11.58 -1.38 -7.39
CA ALA A 225 12.69 -0.47 -7.18
C ALA A 225 13.34 -0.67 -5.80
N PHE A 226 12.54 -0.84 -4.73
CA PHE A 226 13.07 -1.16 -3.40
C PHE A 226 13.73 -2.54 -3.35
N ARG A 227 13.18 -3.53 -4.04
CA ARG A 227 13.76 -4.86 -4.14
C ARG A 227 15.13 -4.81 -4.81
N ASN A 228 15.20 -4.14 -5.95
CA ASN A 228 16.45 -3.92 -6.66
C ASN A 228 17.48 -3.20 -5.77
N PHE A 229 17.08 -2.11 -5.09
CA PHE A 229 17.96 -1.38 -4.17
C PHE A 229 18.52 -2.32 -3.08
N ILE A 230 17.67 -3.15 -2.44
CA ILE A 230 18.12 -4.09 -1.41
C ILE A 230 19.08 -5.15 -1.96
N GLU A 231 18.79 -5.67 -3.16
CA GLU A 231 19.52 -6.82 -3.74
C GLU A 231 20.84 -6.41 -4.40
N THR A 232 20.89 -5.20 -4.99
CA THR A 232 22.06 -4.73 -5.74
C THR A 232 23.03 -3.88 -4.91
N SER A 233 22.66 -3.53 -3.68
CA SER A 233 23.49 -2.80 -2.74
C SER A 233 24.60 -3.68 -2.15
N ASP A 234 25.71 -3.03 -1.78
CA ASP A 234 26.78 -3.70 -1.03
C ASP A 234 26.25 -4.22 0.31
N GLN A 235 26.57 -5.48 0.62
CA GLN A 235 26.09 -6.16 1.82
C GLN A 235 26.70 -5.61 3.12
N ASP A 236 27.83 -4.91 3.05
CA ASP A 236 28.43 -4.26 4.21
C ASP A 236 27.53 -3.13 4.76
N TYR A 237 26.63 -2.58 3.93
CA TYR A 237 25.66 -1.55 4.31
C TYR A 237 24.23 -2.07 4.43
N ARG A 238 24.06 -3.39 4.59
CA ARG A 238 22.73 -4.03 4.60
C ARG A 238 21.77 -3.41 5.61
N GLU A 239 22.24 -3.09 6.81
CA GLU A 239 21.40 -2.51 7.87
C GLU A 239 20.91 -1.11 7.50
N GLU A 240 21.79 -0.27 6.98
CA GLU A 240 21.48 1.09 6.53
C GLU A 240 20.52 1.10 5.35
N VAL A 241 20.74 0.21 4.38
CA VAL A 241 19.88 0.02 3.20
C VAL A 241 18.46 -0.37 3.63
N ILE A 242 18.33 -1.37 4.48
CA ILE A 242 17.03 -1.82 5.01
C ILE A 242 16.33 -0.69 5.78
N TYR A 243 17.08 0.08 6.56
CA TYR A 243 16.49 1.23 7.26
C TYR A 243 16.08 2.35 6.31
N CYS A 244 16.89 2.66 5.29
CA CYS A 244 16.53 3.62 4.25
C CYS A 244 15.24 3.20 3.53
N VAL A 245 15.15 1.94 3.11
CA VAL A 245 13.95 1.38 2.49
C VAL A 245 12.76 1.45 3.44
N ALA A 246 12.93 1.13 4.72
CA ALA A 246 11.85 1.22 5.72
C ALA A 246 11.29 2.65 5.84
N LYS A 247 12.14 3.68 5.83
CA LYS A 247 11.69 5.08 5.85
C LYS A 247 10.88 5.44 4.59
N GLN A 248 11.35 5.00 3.43
CA GLN A 248 10.67 5.21 2.16
C GLN A 248 9.33 4.45 2.10
N LEU A 249 9.32 3.20 2.56
CA LEU A 249 8.09 2.40 2.68
C LEU A 249 7.08 3.05 3.62
N TYR A 250 7.52 3.47 4.80
CA TYR A 250 6.65 4.17 5.76
C TYR A 250 6.01 5.41 5.12
N TRP A 251 6.82 6.24 4.46
CA TRP A 251 6.33 7.41 3.75
C TRP A 251 5.30 7.06 2.66
N ASN A 252 5.64 6.11 1.79
CA ASN A 252 4.78 5.70 0.68
C ASN A 252 3.51 5.00 1.14
N MET A 253 3.57 4.15 2.17
CA MET A 253 2.38 3.52 2.77
C MET A 253 1.44 4.55 3.36
N MET A 254 1.96 5.61 3.97
CA MET A 254 1.15 6.70 4.54
C MET A 254 0.50 7.58 3.46
N GLN A 255 1.13 7.69 2.28
CA GLN A 255 0.62 8.48 1.15
C GLN A 255 -0.32 7.67 0.25
N SER A 256 -0.04 6.41 0.00
CA SER A 256 -0.63 5.58 -1.05
C SER A 256 -1.99 4.99 -0.73
N ARG A 257 -2.77 5.58 0.17
CA ARG A 257 -4.17 5.15 0.38
C ARG A 257 -4.46 3.74 -0.17
N VAL A 258 -4.01 2.67 0.51
CA VAL A 258 -4.69 1.38 0.45
C VAL A 258 -4.52 0.47 -0.77
N LEU A 259 -4.53 0.98 -1.98
CA LEU A 259 -4.55 0.13 -3.19
C LEU A 259 -3.32 -0.81 -3.32
N PHE A 260 -2.18 -0.40 -2.76
CA PHE A 260 -0.91 -1.12 -2.87
C PHE A 260 -0.39 -1.66 -1.53
N ARG A 261 -1.23 -1.67 -0.49
CA ARG A 261 -0.84 -2.14 0.84
C ARG A 261 -0.36 -3.60 0.83
N ALA A 262 -0.98 -4.45 0.01
CA ALA A 262 -0.61 -5.85 -0.10
C ALA A 262 0.83 -6.00 -0.64
N ASP A 263 1.19 -5.23 -1.67
CA ASP A 263 2.51 -5.29 -2.29
C ASP A 263 3.61 -4.80 -1.33
N PHE A 264 3.34 -3.71 -0.56
CA PHE A 264 4.24 -3.26 0.51
C PHE A 264 4.42 -4.31 1.61
N ILE A 265 3.35 -4.99 1.99
CA ILE A 265 3.38 -6.07 2.99
C ILE A 265 4.19 -7.27 2.47
N ASP A 266 4.05 -7.61 1.20
CA ASP A 266 4.82 -8.71 0.59
C ASP A 266 6.32 -8.41 0.64
N LEU A 267 6.74 -7.19 0.33
CA LEU A 267 8.14 -6.77 0.46
C LEU A 267 8.62 -6.85 1.92
N LEU A 268 7.85 -6.31 2.87
CA LEU A 268 8.18 -6.38 4.29
C LEU A 268 8.34 -7.82 4.79
N LYS A 269 7.54 -8.75 4.28
CA LYS A 269 7.64 -10.18 4.62
C LYS A 269 8.81 -10.88 3.95
N GLU A 270 9.10 -10.53 2.72
CA GLU A 270 10.24 -11.07 1.97
C GLU A 270 11.56 -10.83 2.72
N TYR A 271 11.71 -9.62 3.28
CA TYR A 271 12.88 -9.22 4.07
C TYR A 271 12.58 -9.13 5.58
N GLN A 272 11.59 -9.88 6.07
CA GLN A 272 11.10 -9.79 7.46
C GLN A 272 12.23 -9.90 8.49
N LYS A 273 13.17 -10.81 8.28
CA LYS A 273 14.30 -11.01 9.19
C LYS A 273 15.18 -9.77 9.27
N ASP A 274 15.50 -9.18 8.11
CA ASP A 274 16.34 -7.99 8.03
C ASP A 274 15.66 -6.81 8.73
N PHE A 275 14.34 -6.60 8.53
CA PHE A 275 13.59 -5.56 9.21
C PHE A 275 13.54 -5.78 10.72
N LEU A 276 13.19 -6.99 11.19
CA LEU A 276 13.01 -7.29 12.62
C LEU A 276 14.31 -7.20 13.43
N LEU A 277 15.45 -7.49 12.83
CA LEU A 277 16.76 -7.45 13.46
C LEU A 277 17.49 -6.10 13.28
N ASN A 278 16.91 -5.16 12.53
CA ASN A 278 17.55 -3.90 12.20
C ASN A 278 17.71 -2.98 13.41
N PRO A 279 18.95 -2.57 13.76
CA PRO A 279 19.21 -1.76 14.95
C PRO A 279 18.72 -0.32 14.83
N TYR A 280 18.62 0.22 13.60
CA TYR A 280 18.10 1.57 13.35
C TYR A 280 16.58 1.62 13.57
N LEU A 281 15.84 0.65 13.04
CA LEU A 281 14.38 0.56 13.21
C LEU A 281 13.99 0.40 14.68
N ALA A 282 14.79 -0.33 15.46
CA ALA A 282 14.54 -0.52 16.88
C ALA A 282 14.60 0.81 17.68
N LYS A 283 15.34 1.80 17.18
CA LYS A 283 15.56 3.09 17.83
C LYS A 283 14.68 4.22 17.28
N ASP A 284 14.20 4.11 16.04
CA ASP A 284 13.41 5.16 15.39
C ASP A 284 11.93 5.02 15.73
N GLY A 285 11.40 5.98 16.47
CA GLY A 285 10.00 6.01 16.86
C GLY A 285 9.00 6.10 15.72
N LYS A 286 9.39 6.61 14.52
CA LYS A 286 8.49 6.76 13.36
C LYS A 286 8.32 5.46 12.59
N THR A 287 9.43 4.77 12.33
CA THR A 287 9.42 3.52 11.56
C THR A 287 9.12 2.30 12.42
N ARG A 288 9.07 2.47 13.76
CA ARG A 288 8.73 1.40 14.70
C ARG A 288 7.39 0.74 14.39
N SER A 289 6.44 1.47 13.85
CA SER A 289 5.16 0.93 13.40
C SER A 289 5.30 -0.19 12.35
N ILE A 290 6.37 -0.19 11.56
CA ILE A 290 6.70 -1.29 10.64
C ILE A 290 7.06 -2.55 11.43
N LEU A 291 7.87 -2.42 12.50
CA LEU A 291 8.22 -3.54 13.37
C LEU A 291 7.00 -4.08 14.13
N ASP A 292 6.16 -3.18 14.63
CA ASP A 292 4.94 -3.55 15.33
C ASP A 292 3.98 -4.26 14.37
N PHE A 293 3.85 -3.75 13.13
CA PHE A 293 3.10 -4.40 12.07
C PHE A 293 3.65 -5.80 11.72
N LEU A 294 4.97 -5.97 11.63
CA LEU A 294 5.59 -7.28 11.36
C LEU A 294 5.47 -8.25 12.53
N ARG A 295 5.34 -7.73 13.75
CA ARG A 295 5.11 -8.51 14.97
C ARG A 295 3.64 -8.79 15.20
N GLU A 296 2.75 -7.85 14.88
CA GLU A 296 1.31 -8.06 14.85
C GLU A 296 0.99 -8.94 13.66
N GLU A 297 0.65 -10.17 13.95
CA GLU A 297 0.38 -11.18 12.93
C GLU A 297 -0.73 -10.72 11.98
N ILE A 298 -0.43 -10.75 10.73
CA ILE A 298 -1.38 -10.82 9.64
C ILE A 298 -2.20 -12.08 9.87
N ILE A 299 -3.37 -12.19 9.26
CA ILE A 299 -4.24 -13.35 9.41
C ILE A 299 -3.41 -14.64 9.40
N PRO A 300 -3.43 -15.43 10.49
CA PRO A 300 -2.64 -16.66 10.63
C PRO A 300 -2.90 -17.65 9.50
N ASP A 301 -1.92 -18.52 9.21
CA ASP A 301 -2.03 -19.59 8.20
C ASP A 301 -2.89 -20.74 8.73
N LYS A 302 -4.18 -20.44 8.91
CA LYS A 302 -5.17 -21.36 9.45
C LYS A 302 -6.45 -21.24 8.64
N ILE A 303 -7.01 -22.36 8.24
CA ILE A 303 -8.38 -22.46 7.76
C ILE A 303 -9.25 -22.96 8.90
N ILE A 304 -10.36 -22.29 9.12
CA ILE A 304 -11.35 -22.63 10.13
C ILE A 304 -12.59 -23.12 9.40
N CYS A 305 -12.94 -24.37 9.61
CA CYS A 305 -14.16 -24.96 9.10
C CYS A 305 -15.00 -25.43 10.27
N VAL A 306 -16.19 -24.85 10.43
CA VAL A 306 -17.15 -25.25 11.45
C VAL A 306 -18.30 -25.98 10.78
N HIS A 307 -18.65 -27.14 11.31
CA HIS A 307 -19.73 -27.96 10.77
C HIS A 307 -20.33 -28.84 11.86
N PHE A 308 -21.63 -29.02 11.78
CA PHE A 308 -22.37 -29.83 12.75
C PHE A 308 -23.27 -30.85 12.03
N GLY A 309 -23.41 -32.03 12.66
CA GLY A 309 -24.29 -33.08 12.18
C GLY A 309 -23.83 -33.81 10.89
N ARG A 310 -22.67 -33.44 10.33
CA ARG A 310 -22.11 -34.07 9.11
C ARG A 310 -20.59 -33.93 9.11
N PRO A 311 -19.83 -34.89 8.56
CA PRO A 311 -18.38 -34.73 8.38
C PRO A 311 -18.09 -33.75 7.24
N LEU A 312 -16.87 -33.24 7.21
CA LEU A 312 -16.37 -32.49 6.06
C LEU A 312 -16.30 -33.43 4.83
N PRO A 313 -16.69 -32.94 3.64
CA PRO A 313 -16.55 -33.69 2.40
C PRO A 313 -15.09 -34.06 2.13
N THR A 314 -14.84 -35.28 1.66
CA THR A 314 -13.49 -35.77 1.37
C THR A 314 -12.81 -34.91 0.30
N GLU A 315 -13.53 -34.56 -0.73
CA GLU A 315 -13.06 -33.72 -1.83
C GLU A 315 -12.67 -32.31 -1.35
N PHE A 316 -13.39 -31.76 -0.37
CA PHE A 316 -13.02 -30.48 0.27
C PHE A 316 -11.68 -30.58 1.01
N LEU A 317 -11.48 -31.68 1.76
CA LEU A 317 -10.22 -31.92 2.48
C LEU A 317 -9.04 -32.11 1.51
N GLU A 318 -9.25 -32.86 0.42
CA GLU A 318 -8.25 -33.06 -0.63
C GLU A 318 -7.90 -31.73 -1.32
N GLU A 319 -8.88 -30.93 -1.69
CA GLU A 319 -8.67 -29.62 -2.31
C GLU A 319 -7.89 -28.66 -1.39
N ILE A 320 -8.22 -28.61 -0.10
CA ILE A 320 -7.46 -27.82 0.88
C ILE A 320 -6.01 -28.31 0.96
N GLN A 321 -5.80 -29.62 1.00
CA GLN A 321 -4.45 -30.19 1.11
C GLN A 321 -3.61 -29.95 -0.15
N GLU A 322 -4.22 -30.01 -1.34
CA GLU A 322 -3.55 -29.74 -2.61
C GLU A 322 -3.23 -28.25 -2.80
N THR A 323 -4.21 -27.37 -2.55
CA THR A 323 -4.07 -25.94 -2.80
C THR A 323 -3.28 -25.23 -1.69
N LEU A 324 -3.41 -25.68 -0.46
CA LEU A 324 -2.86 -25.06 0.75
C LEU A 324 -2.07 -26.06 1.62
N PRO A 325 -1.05 -26.75 1.10
CA PRO A 325 -0.40 -27.91 1.76
C PRO A 325 0.30 -27.62 3.10
N LYS A 326 0.54 -26.34 3.41
CA LYS A 326 1.20 -25.90 4.65
C LYS A 326 0.25 -25.25 5.64
N THR A 327 -1.00 -25.03 5.24
CA THR A 327 -1.99 -24.33 6.05
C THR A 327 -2.58 -25.27 7.09
N LYS A 328 -2.72 -24.80 8.33
CA LYS A 328 -3.36 -25.59 9.40
C LYS A 328 -4.86 -25.57 9.23
N LEU A 329 -5.49 -26.72 9.07
CA LEU A 329 -6.95 -26.85 9.15
C LEU A 329 -7.39 -26.98 10.61
N ILE A 330 -8.35 -26.17 11.04
CA ILE A 330 -9.11 -26.31 12.26
C ILE A 330 -10.47 -26.86 11.86
N ASP A 331 -10.62 -28.16 12.07
CA ASP A 331 -11.84 -28.91 11.88
C ASP A 331 -12.63 -28.87 13.20
N ALA A 332 -13.69 -28.06 13.24
CA ALA A 332 -14.42 -27.75 14.45
C ALA A 332 -15.86 -28.26 14.36
N ASP A 333 -16.07 -29.47 14.84
CA ASP A 333 -17.37 -30.12 15.00
C ASP A 333 -17.93 -29.98 16.44
N GLU A 334 -19.00 -30.70 16.76
CA GLU A 334 -19.64 -30.71 18.09
C GLU A 334 -18.65 -31.07 19.21
N ARG A 335 -17.64 -31.91 18.92
CA ARG A 335 -16.63 -32.36 19.90
C ARG A 335 -15.68 -31.23 20.26
N TYR A 336 -15.39 -30.34 19.29
CA TYR A 336 -14.56 -29.16 19.53
C TYR A 336 -15.19 -28.24 20.58
N PHE A 337 -16.54 -28.13 20.58
CA PHE A 337 -17.29 -27.27 21.49
C PHE A 337 -17.87 -27.98 22.70
N ALA A 338 -17.60 -29.26 22.91
CA ALA A 338 -18.21 -30.08 23.97
C ALA A 338 -17.97 -29.55 25.39
N GLN A 339 -16.90 -28.78 25.63
CA GLN A 339 -16.57 -28.16 26.91
C GLN A 339 -16.81 -26.65 26.95
N GLU A 340 -17.30 -26.08 25.87
CA GLU A 340 -17.53 -24.65 25.73
C GLU A 340 -18.90 -24.27 26.27
N GLN A 341 -18.96 -23.17 27.03
CA GLN A 341 -20.22 -22.60 27.45
C GLN A 341 -20.77 -21.67 26.35
N LEU A 342 -21.72 -22.15 25.58
CA LEU A 342 -22.40 -21.37 24.54
C LEU A 342 -23.51 -20.52 25.17
N PRO A 343 -23.83 -19.34 24.61
CA PRO A 343 -24.95 -18.51 25.06
C PRO A 343 -26.29 -19.25 24.96
N GLU A 344 -27.23 -18.88 25.82
CA GLU A 344 -28.56 -19.50 25.91
C GLU A 344 -29.31 -19.49 24.57
N ASN A 345 -29.27 -18.39 23.84
CA ASN A 345 -29.87 -18.27 22.52
C ASN A 345 -29.27 -19.20 21.46
N VAL A 346 -27.96 -19.47 21.56
CA VAL A 346 -27.28 -20.43 20.68
C VAL A 346 -27.72 -21.86 20.99
N HIS A 347 -27.91 -22.20 22.26
CA HIS A 347 -28.54 -23.48 22.65
C HIS A 347 -29.98 -23.59 22.16
N GLN A 348 -30.77 -22.53 22.34
CA GLN A 348 -32.16 -22.51 21.85
C GLN A 348 -32.22 -22.64 20.32
N ALA A 349 -31.25 -22.03 19.59
CA ALA A 349 -31.13 -22.19 18.15
C ALA A 349 -30.83 -23.64 17.76
N TRP A 350 -29.91 -24.27 18.47
CA TRP A 350 -29.56 -25.67 18.28
C TRP A 350 -30.80 -26.57 18.49
N ASP A 351 -31.47 -26.41 19.62
CA ASP A 351 -32.69 -27.20 19.96
C ASP A 351 -33.85 -26.97 18.97
N ALA A 352 -33.88 -25.79 18.38
CA ALA A 352 -34.87 -25.45 17.34
C ALA A 352 -34.42 -25.87 15.93
N GLY A 353 -33.23 -26.43 15.76
CA GLY A 353 -32.68 -26.92 14.50
C GLY A 353 -32.10 -25.85 13.58
N TYR A 354 -31.77 -24.65 14.07
CA TYR A 354 -31.11 -23.59 13.31
C TYR A 354 -29.61 -23.83 13.26
N VAL A 355 -29.17 -24.92 12.62
CA VAL A 355 -27.75 -25.36 12.61
C VAL A 355 -26.84 -24.28 12.04
N SER A 356 -27.21 -23.66 10.92
CA SER A 356 -26.37 -22.59 10.32
C SER A 356 -26.12 -21.41 11.25
N TYR A 357 -27.11 -21.02 12.05
CA TYR A 357 -26.93 -19.94 13.04
C TYR A 357 -25.89 -20.32 14.11
N VAL A 358 -25.89 -21.58 14.54
CA VAL A 358 -24.92 -22.10 15.51
C VAL A 358 -23.54 -22.20 14.89
N GLU A 359 -23.42 -22.70 13.65
CA GLU A 359 -22.17 -22.78 12.90
C GLU A 359 -21.54 -21.39 12.72
N GLU A 360 -22.36 -20.39 12.32
CA GLU A 360 -21.91 -19.00 12.14
C GLU A 360 -21.38 -18.38 13.45
N TYR A 361 -22.09 -18.56 14.56
CA TYR A 361 -21.62 -18.12 15.88
C TYR A 361 -20.32 -18.80 16.28
N CYS A 362 -20.26 -20.13 16.15
CA CYS A 362 -19.08 -20.91 16.48
C CYS A 362 -17.87 -20.56 15.59
N ALA A 363 -18.09 -20.29 14.30
CA ALA A 363 -17.06 -19.85 13.40
C ALA A 363 -16.46 -18.48 13.82
N LEU A 364 -17.31 -17.52 14.20
CA LEU A 364 -16.84 -16.24 14.75
C LEU A 364 -16.07 -16.44 16.05
N LYS A 365 -16.52 -17.36 16.92
CA LYS A 365 -15.84 -17.65 18.20
C LYS A 365 -14.46 -18.24 17.99
N VAL A 366 -14.30 -19.23 17.12
CA VAL A 366 -12.99 -19.81 16.77
C VAL A 366 -12.11 -18.78 16.07
N LEU A 367 -12.67 -18.00 15.14
CA LEU A 367 -11.94 -16.93 14.46
C LEU A 367 -11.43 -15.87 15.44
N CYS A 368 -12.23 -15.50 16.44
CA CYS A 368 -11.83 -14.56 17.47
C CYS A 368 -10.68 -15.12 18.33
N ALA A 369 -10.78 -16.41 18.72
CA ALA A 369 -9.80 -17.06 19.58
C ALA A 369 -8.47 -17.37 18.88
N GLU A 370 -8.52 -17.82 17.63
CA GLU A 370 -7.40 -18.37 16.90
C GLU A 370 -6.83 -17.47 15.80
N GLY A 371 -7.67 -16.59 15.20
CA GLY A 371 -7.39 -15.94 13.94
C GLY A 371 -7.34 -16.95 12.79
N GLY A 372 -7.46 -16.49 11.56
CA GLY A 372 -7.43 -17.36 10.37
C GLY A 372 -8.45 -16.95 9.32
N ILE A 373 -8.76 -17.85 8.41
CA ILE A 373 -9.78 -17.71 7.38
C ILE A 373 -10.86 -18.75 7.64
N VAL A 374 -12.09 -18.30 7.81
CA VAL A 374 -13.27 -19.17 7.84
C VAL A 374 -13.59 -19.58 6.41
N LEU A 375 -13.78 -20.85 6.18
CA LEU A 375 -14.31 -21.44 4.95
C LEU A 375 -15.45 -22.37 5.30
N THR A 376 -16.60 -22.17 4.64
CA THR A 376 -17.68 -23.12 4.73
C THR A 376 -17.45 -24.30 3.76
N PRO A 377 -18.00 -25.50 4.06
CA PRO A 377 -17.76 -26.70 3.23
C PRO A 377 -18.30 -26.62 1.79
N ASP A 378 -19.03 -25.58 1.45
CA ASP A 378 -19.54 -25.29 0.11
C ASP A 378 -18.66 -24.33 -0.70
N MET A 379 -17.49 -23.97 -0.16
CA MET A 379 -16.52 -23.10 -0.82
C MET A 379 -15.38 -23.89 -1.44
N HIS A 380 -15.17 -23.77 -2.74
CA HIS A 380 -14.00 -24.31 -3.44
C HIS A 380 -12.83 -23.33 -3.41
N VAL A 381 -11.66 -23.81 -3.01
CA VAL A 381 -10.43 -23.00 -2.97
C VAL A 381 -9.66 -23.16 -4.29
N GLN A 382 -9.68 -22.13 -5.11
CA GLN A 382 -9.07 -22.18 -6.44
C GLN A 382 -7.63 -21.66 -6.47
N LEU A 383 -7.28 -20.71 -5.60
CA LEU A 383 -5.97 -20.08 -5.54
C LEU A 383 -5.44 -20.03 -4.11
N ASN A 384 -4.12 -19.86 -4.01
CA ASN A 384 -3.48 -19.63 -2.72
C ASN A 384 -4.05 -18.37 -2.02
N LEU A 385 -4.53 -18.55 -0.80
CA LEU A 385 -5.16 -17.49 -0.01
C LEU A 385 -4.15 -16.49 0.62
N LYS A 386 -2.88 -16.55 0.23
CA LYS A 386 -1.80 -15.72 0.78
C LYS A 386 -2.13 -14.22 0.70
N LYS A 387 -2.70 -13.75 -0.42
CA LYS A 387 -3.10 -12.35 -0.59
C LYS A 387 -4.22 -11.93 0.38
N LEU A 388 -5.16 -12.81 0.68
CA LEU A 388 -6.24 -12.54 1.65
C LEU A 388 -5.70 -12.43 3.07
N ARG A 389 -4.70 -13.25 3.40
CA ARG A 389 -4.03 -13.24 4.71
C ARG A 389 -3.25 -11.97 5.01
N LEU A 390 -2.91 -11.17 3.99
CA LEU A 390 -2.23 -9.89 4.16
C LEU A 390 -3.12 -8.80 4.78
N ASN A 391 -4.40 -9.06 4.94
CA ASN A 391 -5.31 -8.15 5.63
C ASN A 391 -5.33 -8.44 7.14
N ARG A 392 -5.72 -7.46 7.93
CA ARG A 392 -6.06 -7.69 9.34
C ARG A 392 -7.44 -8.29 9.49
N ILE A 393 -8.35 -7.92 8.60
CA ILE A 393 -9.69 -8.49 8.45
C ILE A 393 -10.15 -8.31 7.01
N PHE A 394 -10.83 -9.29 6.46
CA PHE A 394 -11.49 -9.16 5.17
C PHE A 394 -12.85 -9.85 5.17
N PHE A 395 -13.72 -9.32 4.32
CA PHE A 395 -15.01 -9.86 3.91
C PHE A 395 -15.11 -9.77 2.38
N GLY A 396 -16.16 -10.30 1.80
CA GLY A 396 -16.42 -10.19 0.38
C GLY A 396 -17.91 -10.08 0.06
N PHE A 397 -18.20 -9.64 -1.14
CA PHE A 397 -19.53 -9.70 -1.71
C PHE A 397 -19.76 -11.05 -2.36
N GLU A 398 -20.96 -11.59 -2.20
CA GLU A 398 -21.47 -12.73 -2.96
C GLU A 398 -22.02 -12.28 -4.32
N ASN A 399 -22.69 -11.14 -4.32
CA ASN A 399 -23.24 -10.46 -5.49
C ASN A 399 -23.26 -8.94 -5.26
N GLU A 400 -23.95 -8.16 -6.09
CA GLU A 400 -23.99 -6.70 -5.95
C GLU A 400 -24.72 -6.22 -4.68
N GLU A 401 -25.54 -7.05 -4.06
CA GLU A 401 -26.43 -6.67 -2.96
C GLU A 401 -26.13 -7.42 -1.65
N GLU A 402 -25.38 -8.52 -1.69
CA GLU A 402 -25.17 -9.40 -0.54
C GLU A 402 -23.68 -9.65 -0.27
N LEU A 403 -23.33 -9.76 1.01
CA LEU A 403 -22.03 -10.23 1.46
C LEU A 403 -22.01 -11.77 1.54
N THR A 404 -20.86 -12.37 1.21
CA THR A 404 -20.62 -13.78 1.46
C THR A 404 -20.17 -14.01 2.89
N THR A 405 -20.66 -15.09 3.50
CA THR A 405 -20.16 -15.66 4.76
C THR A 405 -19.44 -16.97 4.56
N GLY A 406 -19.33 -17.43 3.30
CA GLY A 406 -18.61 -18.65 2.94
C GLY A 406 -17.09 -18.52 3.06
N CYS A 407 -16.56 -17.31 2.86
CA CYS A 407 -15.12 -17.04 3.01
C CYS A 407 -14.88 -15.64 3.59
N PHE A 408 -14.33 -15.57 4.80
CA PHE A 408 -13.90 -14.34 5.45
C PHE A 408 -12.78 -14.64 6.45
N GLY A 409 -12.02 -13.63 6.85
CA GLY A 409 -10.91 -13.88 7.75
C GLY A 409 -10.50 -12.68 8.59
N ALA A 410 -9.86 -12.96 9.73
CA ALA A 410 -9.37 -11.92 10.64
C ALA A 410 -8.14 -12.38 11.42
N VAL A 411 -7.38 -11.42 11.93
CA VAL A 411 -6.37 -11.67 12.97
C VAL A 411 -7.06 -12.05 14.28
N LYS A 412 -6.36 -12.79 15.13
CA LYS A 412 -6.82 -13.17 16.47
C LYS A 412 -7.28 -11.94 17.27
N GLY A 413 -8.45 -12.03 17.90
CA GLY A 413 -9.01 -10.98 18.74
C GLY A 413 -9.38 -9.69 18.02
N HIS A 414 -9.63 -9.73 16.72
CA HIS A 414 -10.01 -8.53 15.97
C HIS A 414 -11.32 -7.94 16.51
N TYR A 415 -11.34 -6.65 16.79
CA TYR A 415 -12.46 -5.96 17.45
C TYR A 415 -13.80 -6.06 16.69
N VAL A 416 -13.75 -6.10 15.33
CA VAL A 416 -14.98 -6.29 14.52
C VAL A 416 -15.59 -7.67 14.79
N ILE A 417 -14.75 -8.72 14.90
CA ILE A 417 -15.23 -10.08 15.20
C ILE A 417 -15.80 -10.15 16.62
N GLN A 418 -15.14 -9.50 17.61
CA GLN A 418 -15.68 -9.40 18.97
C GLN A 418 -17.03 -8.67 18.99
N ALA A 419 -17.16 -7.58 18.26
CA ALA A 419 -18.40 -6.84 18.18
C ALA A 419 -19.53 -7.64 17.49
N LEU A 420 -19.22 -8.40 16.44
CA LEU A 420 -20.18 -9.30 15.80
C LEU A 420 -20.63 -10.42 16.76
N LEU A 421 -19.71 -11.03 17.52
CA LEU A 421 -20.05 -12.00 18.56
C LEU A 421 -21.02 -11.40 19.60
N SER A 422 -20.75 -10.19 20.08
CA SER A 422 -21.61 -9.51 21.04
C SER A 422 -23.04 -9.28 20.51
N THR A 423 -23.23 -9.16 19.18
CA THR A 423 -24.58 -9.04 18.60
C THR A 423 -25.40 -10.31 18.79
N TYR A 424 -24.77 -11.48 18.81
CA TYR A 424 -25.46 -12.75 19.11
C TYR A 424 -25.91 -12.84 20.57
N GLU A 425 -25.09 -12.37 21.50
CA GLU A 425 -25.42 -12.35 22.92
C GLU A 425 -26.62 -11.43 23.25
N MET A 426 -26.81 -10.38 22.44
CA MET A 426 -27.94 -9.45 22.60
C MET A 426 -29.27 -10.00 22.06
N ASP A 427 -29.28 -11.02 21.24
CA ASP A 427 -30.52 -11.64 20.71
C ASP A 427 -31.41 -12.21 21.81
N THR A 428 -30.83 -12.61 22.96
CA THR A 428 -31.56 -13.09 24.14
C THR A 428 -32.44 -12.02 24.80
N ILE A 429 -32.05 -10.74 24.69
CA ILE A 429 -32.74 -9.62 25.35
C ILE A 429 -34.00 -9.24 24.58
N PHE A 430 -34.06 -9.48 23.28
CA PHE A 430 -35.12 -8.99 22.41
C PHE A 430 -36.11 -10.04 21.94
N ASN A 431 -35.93 -11.31 22.31
CA ASN A 431 -36.82 -12.44 22.01
C ASN A 431 -37.19 -12.56 20.51
N LYS A 432 -36.27 -12.23 19.58
CA LYS A 432 -36.58 -12.08 18.16
C LYS A 432 -35.55 -12.73 17.26
N ALA A 433 -36.08 -13.56 16.41
CA ALA A 433 -35.55 -14.10 15.15
C ALA A 433 -34.01 -14.26 15.04
N PHE A 434 -33.56 -15.48 14.82
CA PHE A 434 -32.18 -15.83 14.52
C PHE A 434 -31.73 -15.19 13.20
N LEU A 435 -31.16 -13.98 13.26
CA LEU A 435 -30.70 -13.24 12.10
C LEU A 435 -29.41 -13.88 11.53
N PRO A 436 -29.36 -14.25 10.23
CA PRO A 436 -28.16 -14.83 9.61
C PRO A 436 -26.97 -13.90 9.68
N LEU A 437 -25.76 -14.46 9.74
CA LEU A 437 -24.51 -13.69 9.82
C LEU A 437 -24.35 -12.70 8.66
N LYS A 438 -24.73 -13.07 7.44
CA LYS A 438 -24.61 -12.18 6.28
C LYS A 438 -25.38 -10.87 6.44
N ASP A 439 -26.60 -10.92 6.96
CA ASP A 439 -27.42 -9.74 7.21
C ASP A 439 -26.89 -8.94 8.39
N ARG A 440 -26.52 -9.62 9.45
CA ARG A 440 -25.87 -9.05 10.65
C ARG A 440 -24.58 -8.32 10.29
N LEU A 441 -23.74 -8.95 9.49
CA LEU A 441 -22.48 -8.38 9.00
C LEU A 441 -22.71 -7.17 8.10
N ARG A 442 -23.66 -7.29 7.13
CA ARG A 442 -24.02 -6.18 6.25
C ARG A 442 -24.48 -4.96 7.05
N ASP A 443 -25.45 -5.15 7.93
CA ASP A 443 -26.04 -4.07 8.71
C ASP A 443 -25.01 -3.44 9.65
N PHE A 444 -24.14 -4.26 10.26
CA PHE A 444 -23.04 -3.80 11.08
C PHE A 444 -22.04 -2.94 10.29
N LEU A 445 -21.61 -3.41 9.11
CA LEU A 445 -20.64 -2.66 8.29
C LEU A 445 -21.25 -1.39 7.67
N VAL A 446 -22.51 -1.41 7.29
CA VAL A 446 -23.22 -0.21 6.79
C VAL A 446 -23.34 0.84 7.89
N LEU A 447 -23.77 0.45 9.08
CA LEU A 447 -24.03 1.37 10.18
C LEU A 447 -22.74 1.99 10.75
N HIS A 448 -21.72 1.18 10.99
CA HIS A 448 -20.52 1.60 11.73
C HIS A 448 -19.36 1.98 10.83
N PHE A 449 -19.31 1.47 9.60
CA PHE A 449 -18.19 1.63 8.69
C PHE A 449 -18.57 2.25 7.34
N HIS A 450 -19.84 2.58 7.15
CA HIS A 450 -20.35 3.22 5.93
C HIS A 450 -20.11 2.37 4.66
N LEU A 451 -20.24 1.04 4.77
CA LEU A 451 -20.18 0.14 3.63
C LEU A 451 -21.23 0.58 2.59
N LYS A 452 -20.80 0.67 1.34
CA LYS A 452 -21.71 0.80 0.19
C LYS A 452 -22.01 -0.58 -0.36
N VAL A 453 -23.25 -1.03 -0.27
CA VAL A 453 -23.69 -2.32 -0.80
C VAL A 453 -23.83 -2.18 -2.32
N ASN A 454 -22.81 -2.52 -3.07
CA ASN A 454 -22.72 -2.31 -4.53
C ASN A 454 -21.80 -3.30 -5.25
N GLY A 455 -21.43 -4.40 -4.61
CA GLY A 455 -20.56 -5.43 -5.18
C GLY A 455 -19.12 -4.99 -5.50
N ARG A 456 -18.71 -3.78 -5.14
CA ARG A 456 -17.38 -3.25 -5.48
C ARG A 456 -16.40 -3.40 -4.33
N LYS A 457 -15.12 -3.57 -4.67
CA LYS A 457 -14.02 -3.59 -3.69
C LYS A 457 -13.99 -2.28 -2.90
N GLN A 458 -13.95 -2.40 -1.57
CA GLN A 458 -13.90 -1.27 -0.65
C GLN A 458 -12.90 -1.53 0.46
N LEU A 459 -12.30 -0.47 0.96
CA LEU A 459 -11.57 -0.50 2.22
C LEU A 459 -12.22 0.48 3.19
N LEU A 460 -12.74 -0.04 4.27
CA LEU A 460 -13.47 0.74 5.27
C LEU A 460 -12.51 1.09 6.41
N LYS A 461 -12.49 2.39 6.79
CA LYS A 461 -11.64 2.95 7.85
C LYS A 461 -10.17 2.47 7.82
N LYS A 462 -9.62 2.26 6.60
CA LYS A 462 -8.23 1.84 6.32
C LYS A 462 -7.84 0.46 6.87
N GLU A 463 -8.77 -0.38 7.27
CA GLU A 463 -8.47 -1.65 7.92
C GLU A 463 -9.32 -2.81 7.40
N ILE A 464 -10.60 -2.59 7.18
CA ILE A 464 -11.53 -3.66 6.78
C ILE A 464 -11.60 -3.72 5.27
N GLN A 465 -11.00 -4.76 4.68
CA GLN A 465 -11.06 -4.99 3.24
C GLN A 465 -12.36 -5.71 2.89
N VAL A 466 -13.12 -5.16 1.96
CA VAL A 466 -14.27 -5.85 1.36
C VAL A 466 -13.98 -6.10 -0.11
N TYR A 467 -13.98 -7.36 -0.51
CA TYR A 467 -13.66 -7.79 -1.88
C TYR A 467 -14.91 -7.84 -2.75
N LEU A 468 -14.71 -7.74 -4.06
CA LEU A 468 -15.77 -7.91 -5.05
C LEU A 468 -16.11 -9.42 -5.23
N PRO A 469 -17.30 -9.74 -5.79
CA PRO A 469 -17.76 -11.13 -5.90
C PRO A 469 -16.82 -12.06 -6.67
N SER A 470 -16.14 -11.55 -7.69
CA SER A 470 -15.18 -12.31 -8.49
C SER A 470 -13.97 -12.83 -7.71
N VAL A 471 -13.71 -12.32 -6.51
CA VAL A 471 -12.58 -12.77 -5.67
C VAL A 471 -12.98 -13.93 -4.78
N LEU A 472 -14.20 -13.91 -4.21
CA LEU A 472 -14.62 -14.82 -3.15
C LEU A 472 -15.88 -15.66 -3.45
N ALA A 473 -16.56 -15.43 -4.57
CA ALA A 473 -17.86 -16.06 -4.80
C ALA A 473 -18.07 -16.65 -6.20
N TYR A 474 -17.56 -16.03 -7.27
CA TYR A 474 -17.85 -16.45 -8.64
C TYR A 474 -16.62 -16.83 -9.45
N ASP A 475 -16.80 -17.82 -10.35
CA ASP A 475 -15.82 -18.22 -11.35
C ASP A 475 -15.82 -17.19 -12.50
N MET A 476 -14.86 -16.29 -12.51
CA MET A 476 -14.61 -15.39 -13.63
C MET A 476 -13.45 -15.89 -14.46
N LYS A 477 -13.57 -15.85 -15.78
CA LYS A 477 -12.58 -16.39 -16.74
C LYS A 477 -11.16 -15.78 -16.65
N ASP A 478 -10.94 -14.78 -15.80
CA ASP A 478 -9.71 -13.99 -15.74
C ASP A 478 -8.81 -14.26 -14.51
N GLY A 479 -8.95 -15.41 -13.85
CA GLY A 479 -7.90 -15.97 -12.99
C GLY A 479 -7.63 -15.28 -11.64
N GLU A 480 -8.50 -14.38 -11.14
CA GLU A 480 -8.35 -13.74 -9.82
C GLU A 480 -9.19 -14.36 -8.70
N ASN A 481 -9.94 -15.42 -8.98
CA ASN A 481 -10.78 -16.07 -7.97
C ASN A 481 -9.95 -16.83 -6.94
N CYS A 482 -10.07 -16.45 -5.68
CA CYS A 482 -9.50 -17.20 -4.57
C CYS A 482 -10.41 -18.36 -4.14
N CYS A 483 -11.73 -18.15 -4.16
CA CYS A 483 -12.75 -19.13 -3.79
C CYS A 483 -13.98 -18.98 -4.68
N LYS A 484 -14.74 -20.05 -4.82
CA LYS A 484 -16.07 -20.04 -5.45
C LYS A 484 -17.08 -20.85 -4.62
N ILE A 485 -18.35 -20.49 -4.73
CA ILE A 485 -19.44 -21.27 -4.17
C ILE A 485 -19.68 -22.50 -5.05
N GLY A 486 -19.76 -23.66 -4.44
CA GLY A 486 -20.04 -24.93 -5.10
C GLY A 486 -20.56 -25.95 -4.11
N ALA A 487 -21.14 -27.03 -4.60
CA ALA A 487 -21.60 -28.13 -3.77
C ALA A 487 -20.66 -29.32 -3.95
N TYR A 488 -20.19 -29.88 -2.86
CA TYR A 488 -19.49 -31.16 -2.85
C TYR A 488 -20.50 -32.32 -2.81
N PRO A 489 -20.24 -33.46 -3.44
CA PRO A 489 -21.09 -34.60 -3.31
C PRO A 489 -21.14 -35.07 -1.85
N VAL A 490 -22.32 -35.41 -1.39
CA VAL A 490 -22.55 -35.95 -0.03
C VAL A 490 -21.97 -37.36 0.02
N PRO A 491 -21.16 -37.73 1.03
CA PRO A 491 -20.62 -39.07 1.15
C PRO A 491 -21.76 -40.12 1.24
N ASP A 492 -21.56 -41.27 0.58
CA ASP A 492 -22.50 -42.40 0.63
C ASP A 492 -22.71 -42.86 2.09
N GLY A 493 -23.99 -42.97 2.48
CA GLY A 493 -24.39 -43.45 3.81
C GLY A 493 -24.75 -42.35 4.82
N TYR A 494 -24.73 -41.08 4.43
CA TYR A 494 -25.22 -39.99 5.26
C TYR A 494 -26.71 -39.74 5.04
N GLU A 495 -27.50 -39.81 6.11
CA GLU A 495 -28.88 -39.32 6.06
C GLU A 495 -28.87 -37.80 6.01
N LEU A 496 -29.17 -37.25 4.86
CA LEU A 496 -29.48 -35.83 4.72
C LEU A 496 -30.65 -35.48 5.63
N ILE A 497 -30.56 -34.38 6.35
CA ILE A 497 -31.74 -33.75 6.97
C ILE A 497 -32.76 -33.61 5.85
N SER A 498 -33.93 -34.23 5.99
CA SER A 498 -34.87 -34.39 4.89
C SER A 498 -35.26 -33.02 4.31
N GLU A 499 -35.41 -32.97 2.99
CA GLU A 499 -35.79 -31.74 2.26
C GLU A 499 -37.02 -31.03 2.85
N PRO A 500 -38.04 -31.73 3.38
CA PRO A 500 -39.17 -31.12 4.09
C PRO A 500 -38.78 -30.38 5.37
N VAL A 501 -37.75 -30.84 6.12
CA VAL A 501 -37.28 -30.19 7.35
C VAL A 501 -36.47 -28.97 6.99
N LEU A 502 -35.60 -29.03 5.99
CA LEU A 502 -34.85 -27.88 5.47
C LEU A 502 -35.81 -26.81 4.92
N LYS A 503 -36.86 -27.23 4.21
CA LYS A 503 -37.86 -26.30 3.69
C LYS A 503 -38.69 -25.66 4.81
N MET A 504 -39.08 -26.42 5.81
CA MET A 504 -39.80 -25.90 6.97
C MET A 504 -38.95 -24.87 7.75
N TRP A 505 -37.63 -25.07 7.83
CA TRP A 505 -36.71 -24.13 8.47
C TRP A 505 -36.49 -22.88 7.62
N SER A 506 -36.32 -23.05 6.31
CA SER A 506 -36.20 -21.94 5.37
C SER A 506 -37.47 -21.07 5.38
N ASP A 507 -38.64 -21.67 5.39
CA ASP A 507 -39.93 -20.96 5.44
C ASP A 507 -40.11 -20.21 6.77
N ARG A 508 -39.73 -20.79 7.91
CA ARG A 508 -39.73 -20.13 9.23
C ARG A 508 -38.69 -18.99 9.34
N LEU A 509 -37.50 -19.18 8.82
CA LEU A 509 -36.49 -18.13 8.74
C LEU A 509 -36.98 -16.94 7.90
N LEU A 510 -37.61 -17.22 6.77
CA LEU A 510 -38.17 -16.20 5.88
C LEU A 510 -39.35 -15.46 6.54
N GLU A 511 -40.20 -16.18 7.26
CA GLU A 511 -41.32 -15.61 7.99
C GLU A 511 -40.87 -14.72 9.13
N ASN A 512 -39.92 -15.18 9.92
CA ASN A 512 -39.30 -14.39 10.99
C ASN A 512 -38.54 -13.16 10.46
N TRP A 513 -37.85 -13.29 9.32
CA TRP A 513 -37.21 -12.19 8.64
C TRP A 513 -38.19 -11.13 8.13
N ASN A 514 -39.31 -11.58 7.57
CA ASN A 514 -40.34 -10.68 7.09
C ASN A 514 -41.04 -9.95 8.25
N LEU A 515 -41.23 -10.60 9.40
CA LEU A 515 -41.72 -9.96 10.63
C LEU A 515 -40.74 -8.92 11.15
N TYR A 516 -39.45 -9.24 11.18
CA TYR A 516 -38.38 -8.30 11.59
C TYR A 516 -38.32 -7.09 10.65
N LYS A 517 -38.35 -7.28 9.32
CA LYS A 517 -38.44 -6.18 8.35
C LYS A 517 -39.68 -5.30 8.54
N GLN A 518 -40.81 -5.90 8.84
CA GLN A 518 -42.05 -5.16 9.11
C GLN A 518 -41.92 -4.31 10.39
N GLU A 519 -41.26 -4.81 11.42
CA GLU A 519 -41.01 -4.04 12.65
C GLU A 519 -39.99 -2.92 12.45
N LEU A 520 -38.90 -3.16 11.69
CA LEU A 520 -37.95 -2.11 11.31
C LEU A 520 -38.59 -0.97 10.52
N ASN A 521 -39.60 -1.29 9.70
CA ASN A 521 -40.34 -0.35 8.87
C ASN A 521 -41.57 0.26 9.59
N ARG A 522 -41.94 -0.20 10.78
CA ARG A 522 -42.97 0.45 11.60
C ARG A 522 -42.43 1.80 12.10
N LYS A 523 -42.89 2.88 11.50
CA LYS A 523 -42.73 4.22 12.09
C LYS A 523 -43.31 4.19 13.50
N PRO A 524 -42.58 4.72 14.52
CA PRO A 524 -43.15 4.83 15.85
C PRO A 524 -44.45 5.63 15.78
N SER A 525 -45.55 5.04 16.21
CA SER A 525 -46.84 5.75 16.39
C SER A 525 -46.60 6.86 17.42
N VAL A 526 -46.80 8.11 17.01
CA VAL A 526 -46.69 9.29 17.88
C VAL A 526 -47.80 9.22 18.93
N PRO A 527 -47.50 9.09 20.23
CA PRO A 527 -48.52 9.29 21.26
C PRO A 527 -48.80 10.79 21.38
N ALA A 528 -50.09 11.14 21.49
CA ALA A 528 -50.55 12.49 21.69
C ALA A 528 -49.94 13.14 22.95
N LYS A 529 -49.59 14.41 22.85
CA LYS A 529 -48.98 15.35 23.78
C LYS A 529 -49.18 15.02 25.28
N ALA A 530 -48.09 14.73 25.97
CA ALA A 530 -47.88 15.00 27.37
C ALA A 530 -46.56 15.80 27.52
N ALA A 531 -46.51 16.71 28.47
CA ALA A 531 -45.47 17.73 28.67
C ALA A 531 -44.05 17.17 28.87
N PRO A 532 -42.98 17.98 28.67
CA PRO A 532 -41.63 17.51 28.32
C PRO A 532 -40.90 16.89 29.51
N ALA A 533 -40.78 15.59 29.52
CA ALA A 533 -39.73 14.87 30.24
C ALA A 533 -38.53 14.71 29.28
N LYS A 534 -37.32 14.82 29.84
CA LYS A 534 -36.06 14.63 29.08
C LYS A 534 -36.15 13.45 28.13
N PRO A 535 -35.70 13.59 26.88
CA PRO A 535 -35.84 12.51 25.89
C PRO A 535 -35.03 11.29 26.34
N ALA A 536 -35.75 10.18 26.51
CA ALA A 536 -35.12 8.85 26.54
C ALA A 536 -34.58 8.53 25.14
N PRO A 537 -33.44 7.81 25.03
CA PRO A 537 -32.87 7.47 23.73
C PRO A 537 -33.85 6.63 22.91
N ALA A 538 -33.94 6.93 21.62
CA ALA A 538 -34.79 6.24 20.68
C ALA A 538 -34.46 4.72 20.65
N PRO A 539 -35.45 3.83 20.63
CA PRO A 539 -35.22 2.39 20.52
C PRO A 539 -34.63 2.08 19.14
N GLY A 540 -33.41 1.55 19.10
CA GLY A 540 -32.71 1.13 17.88
C GLY A 540 -31.28 1.61 17.73
N LYS A 541 -30.79 2.46 18.61
CA LYS A 541 -29.35 2.82 18.66
C LYS A 541 -28.77 2.35 19.99
N VAL A 542 -28.33 1.11 20.04
CA VAL A 542 -27.39 0.72 21.07
C VAL A 542 -26.04 1.28 20.61
N PRO A 543 -25.45 2.26 21.31
CA PRO A 543 -24.10 2.70 21.00
C PRO A 543 -23.17 1.52 21.22
N PRO A 544 -22.09 1.42 20.44
CA PRO A 544 -21.04 0.44 20.72
C PRO A 544 -20.61 0.57 22.18
N PRO A 545 -20.16 -0.51 22.83
CA PRO A 545 -19.70 -0.45 24.21
C PRO A 545 -18.71 0.71 24.37
N ASP A 546 -18.81 1.46 25.46
CA ASP A 546 -17.96 2.66 25.71
C ASP A 546 -16.47 2.42 25.51
N TRP A 547 -15.99 1.19 25.73
CA TRP A 547 -14.60 0.81 25.50
C TRP A 547 -14.25 0.79 24.01
N TYR A 548 -15.19 0.42 23.13
CA TYR A 548 -14.98 0.35 21.67
C TYR A 548 -14.75 1.74 21.08
N GLN A 549 -15.60 2.69 21.44
CA GLN A 549 -15.45 4.07 20.97
C GLN A 549 -14.17 4.71 21.56
N LYS A 550 -13.89 4.44 22.83
CA LYS A 550 -12.66 4.91 23.48
C LYS A 550 -11.40 4.34 22.85
N GLU A 551 -11.39 3.04 22.52
CA GLU A 551 -10.24 2.40 21.88
C GLU A 551 -10.06 2.90 20.44
N LEU A 552 -11.16 3.09 19.71
CA LEU A 552 -11.14 3.67 18.36
C LEU A 552 -10.63 5.11 18.39
N ASP A 553 -11.16 5.92 19.32
CA ASP A 553 -10.75 7.31 19.48
C ASP A 553 -9.30 7.41 19.95
N ARG A 554 -8.85 6.53 20.86
CA ARG A 554 -7.44 6.42 21.28
C ARG A 554 -6.52 6.11 20.11
N ARG A 555 -6.84 5.12 19.29
CA ARG A 555 -6.03 4.74 18.11
C ARG A 555 -6.04 5.81 17.02
N ILE A 556 -7.18 6.45 16.81
CA ILE A 556 -7.27 7.60 15.90
C ILE A 556 -6.39 8.73 16.43
N GLN A 557 -6.46 9.01 17.75
CA GLN A 557 -5.68 10.08 18.35
C GLN A 557 -4.18 9.77 18.33
N GLU A 558 -3.75 8.56 18.61
CA GLU A 558 -2.34 8.14 18.47
C GLU A 558 -1.81 8.30 17.06
N VAL A 559 -2.62 7.98 16.05
CA VAL A 559 -2.27 8.20 14.63
C VAL A 559 -2.22 9.70 14.33
N VAL A 560 -3.16 10.49 14.83
CA VAL A 560 -3.19 11.95 14.65
C VAL A 560 -2.00 12.60 15.36
N ASP A 561 -1.73 12.24 16.62
CA ASP A 561 -0.62 12.77 17.40
C ASP A 561 0.75 12.42 16.78
N THR A 562 0.93 11.16 16.36
CA THR A 562 2.13 10.72 15.65
C THR A 562 2.31 11.51 14.35
N TYR A 563 1.21 11.84 13.71
CA TYR A 563 1.19 12.57 12.45
C TYR A 563 1.42 14.07 12.65
N GLU A 564 0.81 14.69 13.66
CA GLU A 564 0.93 16.13 13.96
C GLU A 564 2.32 16.51 14.46
N HIS A 565 3.01 15.61 15.17
CA HIS A 565 4.36 15.83 15.66
C HIS A 565 5.44 15.45 14.64
N SER A 566 5.08 14.90 13.47
CA SER A 566 6.04 14.56 12.44
C SER A 566 6.52 15.81 11.68
N THR A 567 7.82 15.88 11.39
CA THR A 567 8.40 16.93 10.52
C THR A 567 7.70 16.96 9.16
N SER A 568 7.25 15.80 8.70
CA SER A 568 6.47 15.55 7.49
C SER A 568 5.11 16.26 7.52
N TRP A 569 4.42 16.29 8.67
CA TRP A 569 3.14 16.96 8.80
C TRP A 569 3.27 18.49 8.71
N ARG A 570 4.33 19.05 9.28
CA ARG A 570 4.62 20.50 9.18
C ARG A 570 4.87 20.93 7.74
N ILE A 571 5.41 20.06 6.91
CA ILE A 571 5.68 20.30 5.49
C ILE A 571 4.41 20.12 4.64
N THR A 572 3.51 19.21 5.02
CA THR A 572 2.30 18.85 4.22
C THR A 572 1.01 19.52 4.71
N LYS A 573 1.03 20.21 5.85
CA LYS A 573 -0.15 20.91 6.40
C LYS A 573 -0.85 21.85 5.39
N PRO A 574 -0.16 22.62 4.55
CA PRO A 574 -0.78 23.45 3.51
C PRO A 574 -1.53 22.65 2.45
N ILE A 575 -1.01 21.47 2.07
CA ILE A 575 -1.58 20.61 1.00
C ILE A 575 -2.91 20.01 1.45
N ARG A 576 -3.11 19.79 2.75
CA ARG A 576 -4.36 19.26 3.32
C ARG A 576 -5.48 20.28 3.43
N ALA A 577 -5.14 21.55 3.64
CA ALA A 577 -6.14 22.62 3.63
C ALA A 577 -6.85 22.68 2.27
N ILE A 578 -6.13 22.37 1.18
CA ILE A 578 -6.69 22.31 -0.18
C ILE A 578 -7.55 21.06 -0.38
N GLY A 579 -7.13 19.90 0.15
CA GLY A 579 -7.91 18.65 0.07
C GLY A 579 -9.26 18.72 0.80
N ASN A 580 -9.31 19.42 1.93
CA ASN A 580 -10.56 19.65 2.67
C ASN A 580 -11.48 20.68 2.00
N PHE A 581 -10.93 21.55 1.16
CA PHE A 581 -11.71 22.53 0.39
C PHE A 581 -12.35 21.94 -0.87
N LEU A 582 -11.75 20.88 -1.43
CA LEU A 582 -12.28 20.17 -2.62
C LEU A 582 -13.20 19.00 -2.26
N GLY A 583 -13.39 18.70 -0.98
CA GLY A 583 -14.28 17.64 -0.46
C GLY A 583 -15.67 18.13 -0.05
N ARG A 584 -16.11 19.30 -0.55
CA ARG A 584 -17.49 19.78 -0.44
C ARG A 584 -18.25 19.60 -1.72
#